data_52698dfce0be625b20ce9a59ea1dc872
#
_entry.id   52698dfce0be625b20ce9a59ea1dc872
#
_cell.length_a   1.000
_cell.length_b   1.000
_cell.length_c   1.000
_cell.angle_alpha   90.00
_cell.angle_beta   90.00
_cell.angle_gamma   90.00
#
_symmetry.space_group_name_H-M   'P 1'
#
loop_
_entity.id
_entity.type
_entity.pdbx_description
1 polymer ?
#
loop_
_entity_poly.entity_id
_entity_poly.type
_entity_poly.pdbx_seq_one_letter_code
_entity_poly.pdbx_strand_id
1 'polypeptide(L)'
;MNATDVKILKAIHKVSPKSFISPVKVNEVLKLDPTKLGDRLMLLKKSGHVDIMTSEYPSSQTLPDAISRVYLTDLGRQALKKK
;
A
#
# COMPACT_ATOMS: atom_id res chain seq x y z
N MET A 1 -12.85 0.08 7.66
CA MET A 1 -11.42 0.43 7.50
C MET A 1 -10.93 1.05 8.78
N ASN A 2 -9.81 0.58 9.32
CA ASN A 2 -9.30 1.09 10.59
C ASN A 2 -8.31 2.25 10.38
N ALA A 3 -7.84 2.85 11.48
CA ALA A 3 -6.92 3.99 11.40
C ALA A 3 -5.61 3.66 10.68
N THR A 4 -5.11 2.43 10.86
CA THR A 4 -3.89 2.00 10.19
C THR A 4 -4.08 1.96 8.68
N ASP A 5 -5.21 1.45 8.21
CA ASP A 5 -5.53 1.40 6.78
C ASP A 5 -5.60 2.80 6.19
N VAL A 6 -6.23 3.73 6.90
CA VAL A 6 -6.32 5.13 6.45
C VAL A 6 -4.92 5.74 6.33
N LYS A 7 -4.04 5.47 7.30
CA LYS A 7 -2.66 5.94 7.23
C LYS A 7 -1.92 5.39 6.02
N ILE A 8 -2.14 4.11 5.70
CA ILE A 8 -1.53 3.47 4.54
C ILE A 8 -1.99 4.16 3.25
N LEU A 9 -3.30 4.36 3.10
CA LEU A 9 -3.84 5.03 1.91
C LEU A 9 -3.30 6.45 1.78
N LYS A 10 -3.24 7.19 2.88
CA LYS A 10 -2.68 8.55 2.88
C LYS A 10 -1.21 8.57 2.46
N ALA A 11 -0.43 7.61 2.95
CA ALA A 11 0.99 7.52 2.60
C ALA A 11 1.18 7.23 1.11
N ILE A 12 0.41 6.31 0.55
CA ILE A 12 0.46 6.01 -0.88
C ILE A 12 0.07 7.26 -1.68
N HIS A 13 -0.98 7.93 -1.27
CA HIS A 13 -1.45 9.15 -1.95
C HIS A 13 -0.38 10.25 -1.92
N LYS A 14 0.32 10.39 -0.80
CA LYS A 14 1.36 11.39 -0.65
C LYS A 14 2.58 11.10 -1.53
N VAL A 15 3.00 9.83 -1.58
CA VAL A 15 4.23 9.44 -2.27
C VAL A 15 4.00 9.21 -3.76
N SER A 16 2.88 8.60 -4.13
CA SER A 16 2.59 8.26 -5.52
C SER A 16 1.08 8.21 -5.75
N PRO A 17 0.44 9.37 -5.95
CA PRO A 17 -1.03 9.42 -6.05
C PRO A 17 -1.60 8.74 -7.29
N LYS A 18 -0.82 8.60 -8.36
CA LYS A 18 -1.37 8.12 -9.64
C LYS A 18 -0.57 7.01 -10.31
N SER A 19 0.39 6.41 -9.62
CA SER A 19 1.21 5.37 -10.23
C SER A 19 1.58 4.30 -9.23
N PHE A 20 2.05 3.16 -9.74
CA PHE A 20 2.59 2.11 -8.89
C PHE A 20 3.90 2.55 -8.26
N ILE A 21 4.11 2.15 -7.01
CA ILE A 21 5.32 2.48 -6.27
C ILE A 21 5.70 1.30 -5.37
N SER A 22 6.99 1.20 -5.04
CA SER A 22 7.47 0.20 -4.09
C SER A 22 6.82 0.41 -2.72
N PRO A 23 6.26 -0.64 -2.11
CA PRO A 23 5.70 -0.52 -0.76
C PRO A 23 6.76 -0.19 0.29
N VAL A 24 8.03 -0.53 0.03
CA VAL A 24 9.12 -0.17 0.93
C VAL A 24 9.27 1.35 1.00
N LYS A 25 9.12 2.03 -0.12
CA LYS A 25 9.16 3.50 -0.13
C LYS A 25 7.99 4.12 0.62
N VAL A 26 6.81 3.54 0.48
CA VAL A 26 5.64 3.98 1.25
C VAL A 26 5.90 3.78 2.74
N ASN A 27 6.55 2.66 3.10
CA ASN A 27 6.81 2.35 4.50
C ASN A 27 7.89 3.25 5.12
N GLU A 28 8.70 3.93 4.32
CA GLU A 28 9.61 4.95 4.85
C GLU A 28 8.83 6.08 5.55
N VAL A 29 7.63 6.35 5.10
CA VAL A 29 6.73 7.32 5.73
C VAL A 29 5.99 6.72 6.92
N LEU A 30 5.54 5.47 6.78
CA LEU A 30 4.70 4.79 7.76
C LEU A 30 5.49 4.20 8.93
N LYS A 31 6.65 3.63 8.65
CA LYS A 31 7.50 2.96 9.63
C LYS A 31 6.81 1.81 10.35
N LEU A 32 6.00 1.07 9.60
CA LEU A 32 5.34 -0.13 10.11
C LEU A 32 6.24 -1.35 9.95
N ASP A 33 5.96 -2.39 10.73
CA ASP A 33 6.58 -3.70 10.50
C ASP A 33 6.22 -4.15 9.06
N PRO A 34 7.22 -4.54 8.25
CA PRO A 34 6.96 -4.92 6.85
C PRO A 34 5.92 -6.03 6.68
N THR A 35 5.93 -7.03 7.58
CA THR A 35 4.94 -8.11 7.52
C THR A 35 3.54 -7.58 7.78
N LYS A 36 3.38 -6.70 8.77
CA LYS A 36 2.08 -6.09 9.06
C LYS A 36 1.60 -5.23 7.89
N LEU A 37 2.51 -4.47 7.29
CA LEU A 37 2.15 -3.66 6.13
C LEU A 37 1.66 -4.55 4.98
N GLY A 38 2.36 -5.64 4.70
CA GLY A 38 1.96 -6.58 3.66
C GLY A 38 0.59 -7.17 3.91
N ASP A 39 0.33 -7.60 5.16
CA ASP A 39 -0.97 -8.16 5.53
C ASP A 39 -2.10 -7.15 5.31
N ARG A 40 -1.89 -5.89 5.73
CA ARG A 40 -2.91 -4.86 5.55
C ARG A 40 -3.11 -4.52 4.08
N LEU A 41 -2.03 -4.49 3.29
CA LEU A 41 -2.13 -4.24 1.85
C LEU A 41 -2.93 -5.33 1.14
N MET A 42 -2.74 -6.60 1.52
CA MET A 42 -3.53 -7.70 0.94
C MET A 42 -5.02 -7.54 1.24
N LEU A 43 -5.36 -7.12 2.46
CA LEU A 43 -6.75 -6.87 2.83
C LEU A 43 -7.32 -5.68 2.06
N LEU A 44 -6.54 -4.62 1.90
CA LEU A 44 -6.97 -3.45 1.14
C LEU A 44 -7.13 -3.77 -0.35
N LYS A 45 -6.33 -4.70 -0.88
CA LYS A 45 -6.53 -5.19 -2.25
C LYS A 45 -7.85 -5.92 -2.37
N LYS A 46 -8.19 -6.78 -1.39
CA LYS A 46 -9.46 -7.50 -1.40
C LYS A 46 -10.65 -6.56 -1.39
N SER A 47 -10.54 -5.45 -0.65
CA SER A 47 -11.62 -4.47 -0.58
C SER A 47 -11.63 -3.52 -1.77
N GLY A 48 -10.61 -3.57 -2.64
CA GLY A 48 -10.54 -2.73 -3.84
C GLY A 48 -9.93 -1.36 -3.63
N HIS A 49 -9.42 -1.06 -2.44
CA HIS A 49 -8.84 0.25 -2.15
C HIS A 49 -7.43 0.43 -2.70
N VAL A 50 -6.70 -0.65 -2.91
CA VAL A 50 -5.38 -0.63 -3.54
C VAL A 50 -5.26 -1.76 -4.53
N ASP A 51 -4.32 -1.62 -5.47
CA ASP A 51 -3.90 -2.72 -6.35
C ASP A 51 -2.47 -3.07 -6.00
N ILE A 52 -2.09 -4.31 -6.28
CA ILE A 52 -0.79 -4.84 -5.87
C ILE A 52 -0.18 -5.64 -7.02
N MET A 53 1.13 -5.48 -7.20
CA MET A 53 1.91 -6.36 -8.08
C MET A 53 2.86 -7.16 -7.21
N THR A 54 2.97 -8.46 -7.51
CA THR A 54 3.88 -9.36 -6.80
C THR A 54 5.05 -9.72 -7.71
N SER A 55 6.15 -10.19 -7.09
CA SER A 55 7.35 -10.58 -7.82
C SER A 55 7.87 -11.90 -7.30
N GLU A 56 8.31 -12.78 -8.21
CA GLU A 56 8.96 -14.04 -7.87
C GLU A 56 10.39 -13.82 -7.38
N TYR A 57 10.98 -12.68 -7.69
CA TYR A 57 12.37 -12.38 -7.36
C TYR A 57 12.42 -11.19 -6.42
N PRO A 58 12.34 -11.44 -5.09
CA PRO A 58 12.34 -10.36 -4.12
C PRO A 58 13.64 -9.58 -4.16
N SER A 59 13.54 -8.29 -3.90
CA SER A 59 14.67 -7.38 -3.83
C SER A 59 14.52 -6.50 -2.59
N SER A 60 15.45 -5.56 -2.41
CA SER A 60 15.34 -4.61 -1.29
C SER A 60 14.10 -3.72 -1.37
N GLN A 61 13.43 -3.68 -2.55
CA GLN A 61 12.22 -2.90 -2.76
C GLN A 61 10.94 -3.73 -2.61
N THR A 62 11.06 -5.01 -2.22
CA THR A 62 9.96 -5.96 -2.15
C THR A 62 9.69 -6.32 -0.69
N LEU A 63 8.41 -6.32 -0.29
CA LEU A 63 8.02 -6.75 1.05
C LEU A 63 8.15 -8.27 1.20
N PRO A 64 8.21 -8.78 2.45
CA PRO A 64 8.30 -10.23 2.69
C PRO A 64 7.19 -11.03 2.01
N ASP A 65 6.01 -10.45 1.79
CA ASP A 65 4.88 -11.11 1.13
C ASP A 65 4.99 -11.07 -0.40
N ALA A 66 6.19 -10.81 -0.93
CA ALA A 66 6.47 -10.71 -2.37
C ALA A 66 5.77 -9.52 -3.05
N ILE A 67 5.24 -8.58 -2.31
CA ILE A 67 4.62 -7.39 -2.88
C ILE A 67 5.71 -6.45 -3.38
N SER A 68 5.79 -6.26 -4.70
CA SER A 68 6.83 -5.43 -5.32
C SER A 68 6.35 -4.02 -5.66
N ARG A 69 5.04 -3.84 -5.88
CA ARG A 69 4.44 -2.55 -6.22
C ARG A 69 3.06 -2.43 -5.61
N VAL A 70 2.67 -1.22 -5.29
CA VAL A 70 1.33 -0.93 -4.79
C VAL A 70 0.81 0.33 -5.48
N TYR A 71 -0.52 0.38 -5.69
CA TYR A 71 -1.18 1.49 -6.38
C TYR A 71 -2.47 1.84 -5.64
N LEU A 72 -2.70 3.14 -5.44
CA LEU A 72 -3.92 3.63 -4.83
C LEU A 72 -5.03 3.71 -5.89
N THR A 73 -6.08 2.92 -5.73
CA THR A 73 -7.19 2.88 -6.68
C THR A 73 -8.10 4.10 -6.52
N ASP A 74 -9.04 4.26 -7.46
CA ASP A 74 -10.05 5.31 -7.34
C ASP A 74 -10.87 5.15 -6.07
N LEU A 75 -11.23 3.92 -5.72
CA LEU A 75 -11.95 3.65 -4.49
C LEU A 75 -11.13 4.07 -3.27
N GLY A 76 -9.84 3.80 -3.28
CA GLY A 76 -8.94 4.22 -2.21
C GLY A 76 -8.88 5.73 -2.08
N ARG A 77 -8.78 6.44 -3.20
CA ARG A 77 -8.79 7.91 -3.19
C ARG A 77 -10.12 8.47 -2.67
N GLN A 78 -11.23 7.87 -3.08
CA GLN A 78 -12.55 8.28 -2.61
C GLN A 78 -12.70 8.07 -1.10
N ALA A 79 -12.14 6.99 -0.56
CA ALA A 79 -12.18 6.75 0.87
C ALA A 79 -11.48 7.85 1.66
N LEU A 80 -10.41 8.43 1.09
CA LEU A 80 -9.70 9.54 1.73
C LEU A 80 -10.49 10.84 1.66
N LYS A 81 -11.30 11.03 0.63
CA LYS A 81 -12.10 12.25 0.46
C LYS A 81 -13.32 12.30 1.37
N LYS A 82 -13.78 11.16 1.85
CA LYS A 82 -14.98 11.09 2.69
C LYS A 82 -14.77 11.54 4.13
N LYS A 83 -13.60 11.98 4.41
CA LYS A 83 -13.32 12.62 5.69
C LYS A 83 -13.43 14.13 5.54
#